data_af25a25b26770891be88d04cd4bb0d81
#
_entry.id   af25a25b26770891be88d04cd4bb0d81
#
_cell.length_a   1.000
_cell.length_b   1.000
_cell.length_c   1.000
_cell.angle_alpha   90.00
_cell.angle_beta   90.00
_cell.angle_gamma   90.00
#
_symmetry.space_group_name_H-M   'P 1'
#
loop_
_entity.id
_entity.type
_entity.pdbx_description
1 polymer ?
#
loop_
_entity_poly.entity_id
_entity_poly.type
_entity_poly.pdbx_seq_one_letter_code
_entity_poly.pdbx_strand_id
1 'polypeptide(L)'
;KDRILNMIRKILTILSFFTIISASALHADQKKIGFIYIGPPGDHGWTYMHDQGRIYMENALGDSISTTYIENVPENADAVRAIRKLAASGHDLIFTTSFNYMDQTLEVAKEFPDVKFEHATGFKRMDNVSTYSARFYEGRTIIGHIAGKMTKTNTIGYIVSFPIPEVIRGINAFYLAAAKVNPDVKIKIIWNYSWYDPGKEADAANTLINQGADIIVQHTDSYAPCQAAEKAGVLAFGQASNQEAFCPNAHMTSIEDIWGPYYAAKAQAVVDGTWNSEDTWQGFKDGMVEMSPVSYTHLRAHETQRN
;
A
#
# COMPACT_ATOMS: atom_id res chain seq x y z
N LYS A 1 69.61 0.30 -28.04
CA LYS A 1 69.00 0.53 -26.69
C LYS A 1 67.80 1.49 -26.77
N ASP A 2 67.93 2.62 -27.49
CA ASP A 2 66.89 3.69 -27.56
C ASP A 2 65.62 3.27 -28.31
N ARG A 3 65.71 2.38 -29.29
CA ARG A 3 64.51 1.87 -30.02
C ARG A 3 63.61 1.01 -29.13
N ILE A 4 64.20 0.19 -28.26
CA ILE A 4 63.44 -0.70 -27.33
C ILE A 4 62.77 0.16 -26.23
N LEU A 5 63.46 1.18 -25.72
CA LEU A 5 62.94 2.08 -24.70
C LEU A 5 61.74 2.92 -25.21
N ASN A 6 61.82 3.36 -26.50
CA ASN A 6 60.71 4.07 -27.14
C ASN A 6 59.49 3.17 -27.44
N MET A 7 59.73 1.89 -27.73
CA MET A 7 58.64 0.90 -27.95
C MET A 7 57.94 0.58 -26.62
N ILE A 8 58.70 0.40 -25.54
CA ILE A 8 58.12 0.17 -24.19
C ILE A 8 57.31 1.37 -23.71
N ARG A 9 57.82 2.63 -23.94
CA ARG A 9 57.06 3.85 -23.61
C ARG A 9 55.74 3.93 -24.39
N LYS A 10 55.74 3.62 -25.67
CA LYS A 10 54.49 3.61 -26.49
C LYS A 10 53.49 2.56 -26.03
N ILE A 11 53.98 1.37 -25.65
CA ILE A 11 53.10 0.29 -25.11
C ILE A 11 52.53 0.68 -23.74
N LEU A 12 53.32 1.28 -22.85
CA LEU A 12 52.86 1.80 -21.56
C LEU A 12 51.82 2.93 -21.71
N THR A 13 51.99 3.82 -22.69
CA THR A 13 51.06 4.92 -22.96
C THR A 13 49.74 4.39 -23.54
N ILE A 14 49.76 3.34 -24.38
CA ILE A 14 48.56 2.70 -24.93
C ILE A 14 47.81 1.90 -23.84
N LEU A 15 48.55 1.20 -22.95
CA LEU A 15 47.94 0.47 -21.82
C LEU A 15 47.29 1.43 -20.80
N SER A 16 47.89 2.59 -20.50
CA SER A 16 47.28 3.58 -19.59
C SER A 16 46.04 4.27 -20.21
N PHE A 17 45.97 4.43 -21.53
CA PHE A 17 44.77 4.94 -22.20
C PHE A 17 43.64 3.95 -22.20
N PHE A 18 43.90 2.61 -22.30
CA PHE A 18 42.89 1.58 -22.22
C PHE A 18 42.33 1.37 -20.82
N THR A 19 43.13 1.59 -19.76
CA THR A 19 42.66 1.50 -18.35
C THR A 19 41.81 2.70 -17.93
N ILE A 20 42.03 3.89 -18.51
CA ILE A 20 41.22 5.07 -18.23
C ILE A 20 39.84 4.99 -18.92
N ILE A 21 39.74 4.37 -20.09
CA ILE A 21 38.44 4.17 -20.80
C ILE A 21 37.59 3.10 -20.12
N SER A 22 38.20 2.12 -19.44
CA SER A 22 37.45 1.08 -18.71
C SER A 22 36.88 1.52 -17.35
N ALA A 23 37.35 2.62 -16.79
CA ALA A 23 36.89 3.14 -15.49
C ALA A 23 35.73 4.15 -15.61
N SER A 24 35.43 4.61 -16.82
CA SER A 24 34.32 5.58 -17.05
C SER A 24 33.00 4.93 -17.45
N ALA A 25 32.90 3.62 -17.46
CA ALA A 25 31.77 2.90 -18.09
C ALA A 25 30.87 2.14 -17.11
N LEU A 26 30.71 2.56 -15.86
CA LEU A 26 29.74 1.95 -14.96
C LEU A 26 29.26 2.89 -13.84
N HIS A 27 28.76 4.05 -14.19
CA HIS A 27 27.68 4.64 -13.41
C HIS A 27 26.46 4.60 -14.34
N ALA A 28 25.73 3.50 -14.31
CA ALA A 28 24.35 3.51 -14.76
C ALA A 28 23.67 4.63 -13.96
N ASP A 29 23.05 5.57 -14.68
CA ASP A 29 22.43 6.74 -14.07
C ASP A 29 21.34 6.23 -13.11
N GLN A 30 21.53 6.50 -11.81
CA GLN A 30 20.65 6.01 -10.74
C GLN A 30 19.21 6.47 -11.03
N LYS A 31 18.24 5.54 -11.13
CA LYS A 31 16.85 5.87 -11.42
C LYS A 31 16.19 6.55 -10.22
N LYS A 32 15.50 7.65 -10.45
CA LYS A 32 14.79 8.40 -9.41
C LYS A 32 13.35 7.96 -9.36
N ILE A 33 12.92 7.46 -8.21
CA ILE A 33 11.57 6.95 -7.98
C ILE A 33 10.85 7.88 -6.99
N GLY A 34 9.68 8.39 -7.40
CA GLY A 34 8.86 9.29 -6.60
C GLY A 34 7.62 8.62 -6.04
N PHE A 35 7.16 9.07 -4.86
CA PHE A 35 5.92 8.64 -4.25
C PHE A 35 5.07 9.83 -3.82
N ILE A 36 3.77 9.75 -4.07
CA ILE A 36 2.77 10.72 -3.59
C ILE A 36 1.83 10.00 -2.62
N TYR A 37 1.88 10.38 -1.34
CA TYR A 37 1.10 9.79 -0.26
C TYR A 37 -0.07 10.66 0.16
N ILE A 38 -1.23 10.02 0.40
CA ILE A 38 -2.45 10.69 0.88
C ILE A 38 -2.37 11.07 2.36
N GLY A 39 -1.68 10.29 3.17
CA GLY A 39 -1.47 10.49 4.60
C GLY A 39 0.01 10.47 4.98
N PRO A 40 0.32 10.49 6.29
CA PRO A 40 1.69 10.37 6.78
C PRO A 40 2.14 8.91 6.80
N PRO A 41 3.44 8.59 6.58
CA PRO A 41 3.97 7.24 6.72
C PRO A 41 3.79 6.62 8.12
N GLY A 42 3.45 7.43 9.13
CA GLY A 42 3.18 6.99 10.50
C GLY A 42 1.73 6.65 10.80
N ASP A 43 0.84 6.52 9.79
CA ASP A 43 -0.58 6.18 9.98
C ASP A 43 -0.80 4.74 10.44
N HIS A 44 0.20 3.87 10.26
CA HIS A 44 0.14 2.42 10.47
C HIS A 44 -1.02 1.73 9.72
N GLY A 45 -1.41 2.32 8.59
CA GLY A 45 -2.43 1.83 7.67
C GLY A 45 -1.93 1.86 6.24
N TRP A 46 -2.71 2.51 5.36
CA TRP A 46 -2.46 2.57 3.92
C TRP A 46 -1.11 3.18 3.56
N THR A 47 -0.85 4.42 4.00
CA THR A 47 0.40 5.12 3.67
C THR A 47 1.62 4.42 4.27
N TYR A 48 1.50 3.92 5.50
CA TYR A 48 2.56 3.13 6.14
C TYR A 48 2.97 1.93 5.26
N MET A 49 2.01 1.15 4.76
CA MET A 49 2.34 -0.02 3.94
C MET A 49 2.90 0.35 2.57
N HIS A 50 2.48 1.46 1.97
CA HIS A 50 3.12 1.99 0.78
C HIS A 50 4.57 2.41 1.04
N ASP A 51 4.85 3.03 2.21
CA ASP A 51 6.21 3.40 2.57
C ASP A 51 7.07 2.17 2.94
N GLN A 52 6.51 1.15 3.59
CA GLN A 52 7.20 -0.14 3.77
C GLN A 52 7.54 -0.79 2.41
N GLY A 53 6.64 -0.67 1.44
CA GLY A 53 6.89 -1.10 0.05
C GLY A 53 8.04 -0.33 -0.60
N ARG A 54 8.11 0.99 -0.40
CA ARG A 54 9.23 1.83 -0.85
C ARG A 54 10.55 1.39 -0.22
N ILE A 55 10.58 1.19 1.10
CA ILE A 55 11.77 0.74 1.84
C ILE A 55 12.21 -0.66 1.36
N TYR A 56 11.26 -1.58 1.13
CA TYR A 56 11.56 -2.89 0.56
C TYR A 56 12.24 -2.76 -0.81
N MET A 57 11.71 -1.92 -1.69
CA MET A 57 12.26 -1.65 -3.01
C MET A 57 13.67 -1.06 -2.94
N GLU A 58 13.92 -0.09 -2.03
CA GLU A 58 15.26 0.46 -1.79
C GLU A 58 16.26 -0.62 -1.37
N ASN A 59 15.86 -1.47 -0.43
CA ASN A 59 16.70 -2.57 0.04
C ASN A 59 16.99 -3.61 -1.07
N ALA A 60 16.02 -3.85 -1.95
CA ALA A 60 16.15 -4.82 -3.02
C ALA A 60 17.03 -4.32 -4.17
N LEU A 61 16.99 -3.03 -4.51
CA LEU A 61 17.64 -2.47 -5.70
C LEU A 61 18.90 -1.64 -5.38
N GLY A 62 19.11 -1.27 -4.11
CA GLY A 62 20.31 -0.57 -3.65
C GLY A 62 20.63 0.66 -4.48
N ASP A 63 21.88 0.77 -4.89
CA ASP A 63 22.41 1.93 -5.62
C ASP A 63 21.83 2.13 -7.03
N SER A 64 21.03 1.21 -7.53
CA SER A 64 20.39 1.34 -8.85
C SER A 64 19.27 2.39 -8.86
N ILE A 65 18.73 2.73 -7.69
CA ILE A 65 17.63 3.68 -7.53
C ILE A 65 17.86 4.66 -6.37
N SER A 66 17.14 5.79 -6.41
CA SER A 66 16.95 6.66 -5.26
C SER A 66 15.48 6.99 -5.12
N THR A 67 14.97 7.15 -3.92
CA THR A 67 13.56 7.45 -3.70
C THR A 67 13.31 8.81 -3.06
N THR A 68 12.17 9.39 -3.36
CA THR A 68 11.66 10.62 -2.77
C THR A 68 10.16 10.46 -2.56
N TYR A 69 9.59 10.96 -1.46
CA TYR A 69 8.14 11.00 -1.29
C TYR A 69 7.65 12.40 -0.88
N ILE A 70 6.38 12.65 -1.16
CA ILE A 70 5.63 13.80 -0.67
C ILE A 70 4.39 13.26 0.04
N GLU A 71 4.28 13.56 1.33
CA GLU A 71 3.19 13.07 2.18
C GLU A 71 2.08 14.11 2.38
N ASN A 72 0.92 13.65 2.88
CA ASN A 72 -0.23 14.50 3.20
C ASN A 72 -0.70 15.34 2.00
N VAL A 73 -0.68 14.76 0.81
CA VAL A 73 -1.09 15.45 -0.41
C VAL A 73 -2.61 15.31 -0.58
N PRO A 74 -3.39 16.41 -0.55
CA PRO A 74 -4.83 16.35 -0.76
C PRO A 74 -5.17 15.92 -2.19
N GLU A 75 -6.28 15.20 -2.35
CA GLU A 75 -6.79 14.68 -3.64
C GLU A 75 -7.48 15.78 -4.48
N ASN A 76 -6.80 16.89 -4.69
CA ASN A 76 -7.27 18.06 -5.45
C ASN A 76 -6.14 18.63 -6.34
N ALA A 77 -6.14 19.91 -6.65
CA ALA A 77 -5.09 20.57 -7.43
C ALA A 77 -3.69 20.50 -6.78
N ASP A 78 -3.59 20.23 -5.48
CA ASP A 78 -2.29 20.01 -4.82
C ASP A 78 -1.64 18.71 -5.30
N ALA A 79 -2.42 17.68 -5.59
CA ALA A 79 -1.91 16.43 -6.17
C ALA A 79 -1.28 16.69 -7.54
N VAL A 80 -1.92 17.48 -8.42
CA VAL A 80 -1.33 17.85 -9.72
C VAL A 80 0.02 18.56 -9.51
N ARG A 81 0.08 19.50 -8.56
CA ARG A 81 1.32 20.24 -8.24
C ARG A 81 2.43 19.33 -7.72
N ALA A 82 2.08 18.42 -6.82
CA ALA A 82 3.04 17.48 -6.22
C ALA A 82 3.58 16.47 -7.25
N ILE A 83 2.72 15.87 -8.06
CA ILE A 83 3.09 14.92 -9.13
C ILE A 83 3.96 15.64 -10.16
N ARG A 84 3.54 16.84 -10.63
CA ARG A 84 4.31 17.64 -11.59
C ARG A 84 5.69 18.05 -11.05
N LYS A 85 5.79 18.36 -9.74
CA LYS A 85 7.05 18.68 -9.09
C LYS A 85 8.04 17.52 -9.17
N LEU A 86 7.61 16.30 -8.88
CA LEU A 86 8.46 15.11 -8.99
C LEU A 86 8.85 14.85 -10.45
N ALA A 87 7.91 14.89 -11.39
CA ALA A 87 8.20 14.70 -12.81
C ALA A 87 9.20 15.72 -13.34
N ALA A 88 9.00 17.02 -13.05
CA ALA A 88 9.88 18.10 -13.47
C ALA A 88 11.27 18.06 -12.81
N SER A 89 11.43 17.40 -11.66
CA SER A 89 12.71 17.21 -10.99
C SER A 89 13.48 15.97 -11.49
N GLY A 90 13.02 15.36 -12.58
CA GLY A 90 13.70 14.29 -13.28
C GLY A 90 13.53 12.91 -12.64
N HIS A 91 12.36 12.64 -12.06
CA HIS A 91 12.00 11.28 -11.65
C HIS A 91 11.67 10.44 -12.87
N ASP A 92 12.15 9.19 -12.88
CA ASP A 92 11.92 8.22 -13.96
C ASP A 92 10.59 7.47 -13.79
N LEU A 93 10.18 7.23 -12.51
CA LEU A 93 8.97 6.53 -12.13
C LEU A 93 8.31 7.24 -10.94
N ILE A 94 7.00 7.41 -10.99
CA ILE A 94 6.22 8.03 -9.91
C ILE A 94 5.04 7.14 -9.54
N PHE A 95 4.97 6.74 -8.26
CA PHE A 95 3.83 6.05 -7.67
C PHE A 95 2.86 7.05 -7.06
N THR A 96 1.60 7.02 -7.48
CA THR A 96 0.51 7.84 -6.93
C THR A 96 -0.45 6.93 -6.17
N THR A 97 -0.45 7.02 -4.84
CA THR A 97 -0.97 5.98 -3.94
C THR A 97 -2.35 6.27 -3.37
N SER A 98 -3.24 6.89 -4.16
CA SER A 98 -4.64 7.03 -3.78
C SER A 98 -5.56 7.04 -4.99
N PHE A 99 -6.79 6.48 -4.85
CA PHE A 99 -7.77 6.34 -5.92
C PHE A 99 -8.05 7.68 -6.64
N ASN A 100 -8.26 8.74 -5.89
CA ASN A 100 -8.64 10.03 -6.47
C ASN A 100 -7.46 10.81 -7.09
N TYR A 101 -6.23 10.27 -7.06
CA TYR A 101 -5.13 10.83 -7.85
C TYR A 101 -5.18 10.43 -9.34
N MET A 102 -6.19 9.66 -9.76
CA MET A 102 -6.27 9.10 -11.10
C MET A 102 -6.23 10.17 -12.20
N ASP A 103 -7.13 11.15 -12.16
CA ASP A 103 -7.21 12.19 -13.20
C ASP A 103 -6.02 13.15 -13.13
N GLN A 104 -5.51 13.44 -11.93
CA GLN A 104 -4.31 14.26 -11.70
C GLN A 104 -3.05 13.57 -12.25
N THR A 105 -2.92 12.26 -12.08
CA THR A 105 -1.82 11.47 -12.65
C THR A 105 -1.86 11.52 -14.17
N LEU A 106 -3.05 11.31 -14.78
CA LEU A 106 -3.22 11.36 -16.24
C LEU A 106 -2.98 12.76 -16.82
N GLU A 107 -3.34 13.82 -16.08
CA GLU A 107 -3.06 15.20 -16.47
C GLU A 107 -1.55 15.42 -16.60
N VAL A 108 -0.80 15.10 -15.55
CA VAL A 108 0.65 15.30 -15.53
C VAL A 108 1.39 14.35 -16.49
N ALA A 109 0.91 13.12 -16.63
CA ALA A 109 1.52 12.14 -17.54
C ALA A 109 1.54 12.60 -19.00
N LYS A 110 0.56 13.38 -19.43
CA LYS A 110 0.53 14.00 -20.79
C LYS A 110 1.64 15.03 -21.00
N GLU A 111 2.03 15.73 -19.93
CA GLU A 111 3.08 16.74 -19.96
C GLU A 111 4.49 16.12 -19.95
N PHE A 112 4.61 14.91 -19.39
CA PHE A 112 5.86 14.18 -19.18
C PHE A 112 5.82 12.76 -19.77
N PRO A 113 5.82 12.61 -21.12
CA PRO A 113 5.63 11.31 -21.77
C PRO A 113 6.74 10.30 -21.50
N ASP A 114 7.94 10.76 -21.14
CA ASP A 114 9.09 9.89 -20.82
C ASP A 114 9.06 9.36 -19.39
N VAL A 115 8.37 10.04 -18.46
CA VAL A 115 8.19 9.62 -17.07
C VAL A 115 7.13 8.52 -17.00
N LYS A 116 7.41 7.46 -16.21
CA LYS A 116 6.48 6.36 -15.96
C LYS A 116 5.67 6.64 -14.71
N PHE A 117 4.39 6.24 -14.72
CA PHE A 117 3.49 6.41 -13.59
C PHE A 117 2.81 5.09 -13.24
N GLU A 118 2.81 4.78 -11.96
CA GLU A 118 2.08 3.65 -11.37
C GLU A 118 0.99 4.22 -10.44
N HIS A 119 -0.27 4.06 -10.82
CA HIS A 119 -1.39 4.61 -10.08
C HIS A 119 -2.15 3.52 -9.31
N ALA A 120 -2.23 3.68 -7.98
CA ALA A 120 -2.93 2.74 -7.10
C ALA A 120 -4.45 2.82 -7.26
N THR A 121 -5.09 1.66 -7.35
CA THR A 121 -6.55 1.45 -7.31
C THR A 121 -7.35 2.14 -8.44
N GLY A 122 -6.67 2.77 -9.41
CA GLY A 122 -7.30 3.38 -10.57
C GLY A 122 -7.71 2.37 -11.65
N PHE A 123 -8.34 2.90 -12.72
CA PHE A 123 -8.78 2.10 -13.87
C PHE A 123 -8.52 2.77 -15.21
N LYS A 124 -8.00 4.00 -15.22
CA LYS A 124 -7.62 4.71 -16.44
C LYS A 124 -6.12 4.61 -16.65
N ARG A 125 -5.69 4.27 -17.84
CA ARG A 125 -4.29 4.09 -18.23
C ARG A 125 -3.93 4.92 -19.46
N MET A 126 -2.62 5.11 -19.66
CA MET A 126 -2.00 5.68 -20.87
C MET A 126 -0.70 4.89 -21.14
N ASP A 127 -0.04 5.18 -22.27
CA ASP A 127 1.21 4.49 -22.64
C ASP A 127 2.30 4.59 -21.56
N ASN A 128 2.29 5.66 -20.77
CA ASN A 128 3.19 5.88 -19.64
C ASN A 128 2.51 5.83 -18.27
N VAL A 129 1.27 5.34 -18.17
CA VAL A 129 0.53 5.18 -16.90
C VAL A 129 0.01 3.77 -16.78
N SER A 130 0.47 3.02 -15.78
CA SER A 130 -0.07 1.75 -15.31
C SER A 130 -1.08 1.97 -14.19
N THR A 131 -1.92 0.97 -13.95
CA THR A 131 -2.73 0.87 -12.74
C THR A 131 -2.41 -0.41 -11.98
N TYR A 132 -2.44 -0.35 -10.64
CA TYR A 132 -2.31 -1.52 -9.79
C TYR A 132 -3.28 -1.47 -8.62
N SER A 133 -3.74 -2.63 -8.18
CA SER A 133 -4.62 -2.78 -7.03
C SER A 133 -4.49 -4.18 -6.46
N ALA A 134 -4.79 -4.32 -5.17
CA ALA A 134 -4.87 -5.61 -4.52
C ALA A 134 -6.34 -6.11 -4.47
N ARG A 135 -6.49 -7.44 -4.38
CA ARG A 135 -7.79 -8.09 -4.19
C ARG A 135 -8.18 -8.09 -2.71
N PHE A 136 -8.30 -6.91 -2.11
CA PHE A 136 -8.64 -6.73 -0.69
C PHE A 136 -9.89 -7.49 -0.28
N TYR A 137 -10.84 -7.69 -1.20
CA TYR A 137 -12.08 -8.43 -0.96
C TYR A 137 -11.83 -9.90 -0.58
N GLU A 138 -10.68 -10.49 -0.94
CA GLU A 138 -10.30 -11.83 -0.51
C GLU A 138 -10.09 -11.85 1.01
N GLY A 139 -9.34 -10.89 1.56
CA GLY A 139 -9.19 -10.70 3.00
C GLY A 139 -10.52 -10.35 3.69
N ARG A 140 -11.35 -9.49 3.05
CA ARG A 140 -12.70 -9.16 3.57
C ARG A 140 -13.58 -10.40 3.69
N THR A 141 -13.48 -11.35 2.77
CA THR A 141 -14.20 -12.62 2.84
C THR A 141 -13.77 -13.44 4.06
N ILE A 142 -12.47 -13.50 4.35
CA ILE A 142 -11.93 -14.23 5.50
C ILE A 142 -12.42 -13.59 6.81
N ILE A 143 -12.20 -12.27 6.99
CA ILE A 143 -12.61 -11.59 8.22
C ILE A 143 -14.14 -11.56 8.39
N GLY A 144 -14.92 -11.54 7.30
CA GLY A 144 -16.37 -11.67 7.34
C GLY A 144 -16.81 -13.01 7.90
N HIS A 145 -16.18 -14.11 7.46
CA HIS A 145 -16.46 -15.44 7.98
C HIS A 145 -16.12 -15.55 9.49
N ILE A 146 -14.98 -14.99 9.91
CA ILE A 146 -14.57 -14.94 11.31
C ILE A 146 -15.58 -14.12 12.12
N ALA A 147 -15.94 -12.91 11.66
CA ALA A 147 -16.87 -12.02 12.33
C ALA A 147 -18.26 -12.65 12.51
N GLY A 148 -18.78 -13.30 11.48
CA GLY A 148 -20.07 -14.00 11.56
C GLY A 148 -20.11 -15.09 12.62
N LYS A 149 -18.98 -15.78 12.85
CA LYS A 149 -18.85 -16.81 13.91
C LYS A 149 -18.61 -16.23 15.30
N MET A 150 -17.94 -15.08 15.39
CA MET A 150 -17.47 -14.50 16.66
C MET A 150 -18.45 -13.53 17.30
N THR A 151 -19.30 -12.87 16.51
CA THR A 151 -20.27 -11.90 17.04
C THR A 151 -21.26 -12.57 17.99
N LYS A 152 -21.54 -11.91 19.11
CA LYS A 152 -22.51 -12.31 20.14
C LYS A 152 -23.81 -11.51 20.03
N THR A 153 -23.74 -10.30 19.49
CA THR A 153 -24.89 -9.40 19.34
C THR A 153 -25.54 -9.49 17.95
N ASN A 154 -24.93 -10.24 17.04
CA ASN A 154 -25.26 -10.26 15.61
C ASN A 154 -25.16 -8.87 14.95
N THR A 155 -24.47 -7.91 15.58
CA THR A 155 -24.31 -6.55 15.08
C THR A 155 -22.83 -6.23 14.92
N ILE A 156 -22.41 -5.94 13.70
CA ILE A 156 -21.04 -5.60 13.34
C ILE A 156 -21.02 -4.14 12.87
N GLY A 157 -20.09 -3.35 13.38
CA GLY A 157 -19.84 -1.98 12.95
C GLY A 157 -18.81 -1.95 11.83
N TYR A 158 -19.09 -1.27 10.72
CA TYR A 158 -18.18 -1.12 9.61
C TYR A 158 -17.98 0.36 9.27
N ILE A 159 -16.75 0.85 9.45
CA ILE A 159 -16.35 2.22 9.16
C ILE A 159 -15.74 2.25 7.77
N VAL A 160 -16.18 3.15 6.92
CA VAL A 160 -15.75 3.22 5.52
C VAL A 160 -15.48 4.65 5.08
N SER A 161 -14.58 4.78 4.12
CA SER A 161 -14.14 6.06 3.56
C SER A 161 -15.12 6.63 2.53
N PHE A 162 -15.03 6.21 1.28
CA PHE A 162 -15.82 6.71 0.16
C PHE A 162 -16.59 5.58 -0.54
N PRO A 163 -17.77 5.85 -1.12
CA PRO A 163 -18.58 4.81 -1.80
C PRO A 163 -18.05 4.50 -3.22
N ILE A 164 -16.77 4.17 -3.33
CA ILE A 164 -16.13 3.72 -4.57
C ILE A 164 -16.26 2.21 -4.76
N PRO A 165 -16.10 1.67 -5.98
CA PRO A 165 -16.28 0.26 -6.29
C PRO A 165 -15.47 -0.70 -5.41
N GLU A 166 -14.24 -0.34 -5.05
CA GLU A 166 -13.37 -1.12 -4.18
C GLU A 166 -13.95 -1.28 -2.77
N VAL A 167 -14.38 -0.18 -2.16
CA VAL A 167 -14.97 -0.16 -0.81
C VAL A 167 -16.30 -0.93 -0.78
N ILE A 168 -17.18 -0.68 -1.77
CA ILE A 168 -18.47 -1.41 -1.89
C ILE A 168 -18.23 -2.91 -2.08
N ARG A 169 -17.27 -3.30 -2.90
CA ARG A 169 -16.88 -4.71 -3.09
C ARG A 169 -16.44 -5.35 -1.79
N GLY A 170 -15.62 -4.62 -1.00
CA GLY A 170 -15.15 -5.07 0.31
C GLY A 170 -16.29 -5.29 1.30
N ILE A 171 -17.23 -4.35 1.40
CA ILE A 171 -18.44 -4.47 2.25
C ILE A 171 -19.26 -5.71 1.84
N ASN A 172 -19.51 -5.87 0.54
CA ASN A 172 -20.31 -6.98 0.03
C ASN A 172 -19.64 -8.33 0.28
N ALA A 173 -18.33 -8.44 0.04
CA ALA A 173 -17.57 -9.68 0.29
C ALA A 173 -17.61 -10.05 1.79
N PHE A 174 -17.40 -9.07 2.66
CA PHE A 174 -17.50 -9.25 4.10
C PHE A 174 -18.89 -9.71 4.53
N TYR A 175 -19.94 -8.99 4.11
CA TYR A 175 -21.32 -9.32 4.48
C TYR A 175 -21.73 -10.72 4.01
N LEU A 176 -21.47 -11.05 2.75
CA LEU A 176 -21.85 -12.37 2.20
C LEU A 176 -21.16 -13.51 2.94
N ALA A 177 -19.89 -13.33 3.33
CA ALA A 177 -19.15 -14.32 4.09
C ALA A 177 -19.68 -14.45 5.54
N ALA A 178 -20.01 -13.33 6.20
CA ALA A 178 -20.57 -13.32 7.53
C ALA A 178 -21.99 -13.95 7.54
N ALA A 179 -22.85 -13.55 6.62
CA ALA A 179 -24.22 -14.05 6.52
C ALA A 179 -24.28 -15.55 6.18
N LYS A 180 -23.29 -16.08 5.46
CA LYS A 180 -23.20 -17.52 5.17
C LYS A 180 -23.08 -18.38 6.43
N VAL A 181 -22.45 -17.89 7.47
CA VAL A 181 -22.22 -18.61 8.74
C VAL A 181 -23.11 -18.13 9.87
N ASN A 182 -23.70 -16.94 9.74
CA ASN A 182 -24.64 -16.34 10.69
C ASN A 182 -25.71 -15.55 9.90
N PRO A 183 -26.82 -16.17 9.56
CA PRO A 183 -27.91 -15.52 8.79
C PRO A 183 -28.56 -14.31 9.48
N ASP A 184 -28.43 -14.20 10.82
CA ASP A 184 -28.99 -13.09 11.61
C ASP A 184 -28.08 -11.87 11.70
N VAL A 185 -26.88 -11.94 11.11
CA VAL A 185 -25.89 -10.86 11.19
C VAL A 185 -26.40 -9.58 10.52
N LYS A 186 -26.16 -8.47 11.20
CA LYS A 186 -26.46 -7.11 10.71
C LYS A 186 -25.15 -6.31 10.67
N ILE A 187 -24.94 -5.61 9.56
CA ILE A 187 -23.81 -4.70 9.42
C ILE A 187 -24.32 -3.26 9.45
N LYS A 188 -23.84 -2.48 10.42
CA LYS A 188 -24.08 -1.04 10.50
C LYS A 188 -22.89 -0.32 9.91
N ILE A 189 -23.13 0.61 8.98
CA ILE A 189 -22.09 1.29 8.21
C ILE A 189 -22.09 2.77 8.56
N ILE A 190 -20.91 3.33 8.81
CA ILE A 190 -20.68 4.79 8.89
C ILE A 190 -19.72 5.19 7.80
N TRP A 191 -20.13 6.16 6.96
CA TRP A 191 -19.31 6.76 5.92
C TRP A 191 -18.60 7.98 6.48
N ASN A 192 -17.25 7.94 6.56
CA ASN A 192 -16.44 9.04 7.08
C ASN A 192 -16.15 10.13 6.04
N TYR A 193 -16.26 9.79 4.75
CA TYR A 193 -15.87 10.67 3.65
C TYR A 193 -14.43 11.22 3.82
N SER A 194 -13.55 10.40 4.34
CA SER A 194 -12.12 10.64 4.51
C SER A 194 -11.39 9.29 4.48
N TRP A 195 -10.17 9.27 3.95
CA TRP A 195 -9.29 8.11 4.05
C TRP A 195 -8.63 8.06 5.42
N TYR A 196 -8.10 9.19 5.89
CA TYR A 196 -7.37 9.30 7.15
C TYR A 196 -7.90 10.48 7.97
N ASP A 197 -8.57 10.20 9.06
CA ASP A 197 -9.03 11.16 10.08
C ASP A 197 -9.25 10.39 11.39
N PRO A 198 -8.19 10.22 12.21
CA PRO A 198 -8.26 9.42 13.44
C PRO A 198 -9.39 9.83 14.39
N GLY A 199 -9.71 11.14 14.43
CA GLY A 199 -10.80 11.65 15.25
C GLY A 199 -12.17 11.15 14.80
N LYS A 200 -12.48 11.34 13.51
CA LYS A 200 -13.75 10.84 12.93
C LYS A 200 -13.84 9.32 12.96
N GLU A 201 -12.73 8.63 12.75
CA GLU A 201 -12.67 7.16 12.77
C GLU A 201 -12.96 6.62 14.18
N ALA A 202 -12.39 7.24 15.22
CA ALA A 202 -12.69 6.89 16.61
C ALA A 202 -14.15 7.19 16.98
N ASP A 203 -14.68 8.33 16.56
CA ASP A 203 -16.09 8.73 16.81
C ASP A 203 -17.07 7.78 16.12
N ALA A 204 -16.76 7.36 14.89
CA ALA A 204 -17.53 6.37 14.15
C ALA A 204 -17.53 5.00 14.87
N ALA A 205 -16.34 4.54 15.34
CA ALA A 205 -16.23 3.31 16.11
C ALA A 205 -17.07 3.35 17.38
N ASN A 206 -16.93 4.42 18.18
CA ASN A 206 -17.70 4.61 19.41
C ASN A 206 -19.21 4.65 19.14
N THR A 207 -19.63 5.31 18.07
CA THR A 207 -21.04 5.37 17.67
C THR A 207 -21.58 4.00 17.34
N LEU A 208 -20.85 3.18 16.57
CA LEU A 208 -21.24 1.82 16.21
C LEU A 208 -21.29 0.90 17.44
N ILE A 209 -20.34 1.00 18.34
CA ILE A 209 -20.29 0.26 19.62
C ILE A 209 -21.51 0.62 20.47
N ASN A 210 -21.81 1.91 20.64
CA ASN A 210 -22.99 2.38 21.37
C ASN A 210 -24.32 1.91 20.75
N GLN A 211 -24.29 1.60 19.47
CA GLN A 211 -25.43 1.02 18.75
C GLN A 211 -25.50 -0.53 18.83
N GLY A 212 -24.64 -1.15 19.63
CA GLY A 212 -24.62 -2.57 19.90
C GLY A 212 -23.68 -3.41 19.03
N ALA A 213 -22.78 -2.78 18.28
CA ALA A 213 -21.74 -3.52 17.58
C ALA A 213 -20.73 -4.10 18.59
N ASP A 214 -20.45 -5.39 18.49
CA ASP A 214 -19.47 -6.11 19.29
C ASP A 214 -18.21 -6.49 18.49
N ILE A 215 -18.18 -6.13 17.20
CA ILE A 215 -17.03 -6.24 16.32
C ILE A 215 -16.93 -4.98 15.47
N ILE A 216 -15.74 -4.41 15.36
CA ILE A 216 -15.45 -3.25 14.51
C ILE A 216 -14.56 -3.67 13.34
N VAL A 217 -14.99 -3.24 12.15
CA VAL A 217 -14.28 -3.41 10.88
C VAL A 217 -14.11 -2.03 10.26
N GLN A 218 -12.99 -1.81 9.58
CA GLN A 218 -12.74 -0.54 8.91
C GLN A 218 -12.20 -0.69 7.49
N HIS A 219 -12.44 0.33 6.68
CA HIS A 219 -11.77 0.61 5.42
C HIS A 219 -11.41 2.10 5.41
N THR A 220 -10.67 2.49 6.43
CA THR A 220 -10.05 3.79 6.69
C THR A 220 -8.64 3.54 7.21
N ASP A 221 -7.79 4.54 7.29
CA ASP A 221 -6.34 4.34 7.31
C ASP A 221 -5.70 4.42 8.70
N SER A 222 -6.43 4.87 9.74
CA SER A 222 -5.84 4.95 11.07
C SER A 222 -6.13 3.71 11.94
N TYR A 223 -5.33 3.52 12.97
CA TYR A 223 -5.59 2.49 14.00
C TYR A 223 -6.60 2.93 15.08
N ALA A 224 -7.17 4.14 14.99
CA ALA A 224 -8.06 4.68 15.99
C ALA A 224 -9.33 3.84 16.24
N PRO A 225 -9.98 3.22 15.23
CA PRO A 225 -11.10 2.32 15.47
C PRO A 225 -10.72 1.08 16.29
N CYS A 226 -9.53 0.53 16.06
CA CYS A 226 -9.00 -0.60 16.82
C CYS A 226 -8.79 -0.23 18.30
N GLN A 227 -8.23 0.96 18.58
CA GLN A 227 -8.08 1.48 19.95
C GLN A 227 -9.42 1.76 20.62
N ALA A 228 -10.43 2.24 19.88
CA ALA A 228 -11.77 2.42 20.43
C ALA A 228 -12.42 1.09 20.81
N ALA A 229 -12.24 0.05 19.98
CA ALA A 229 -12.69 -1.31 20.27
C ALA A 229 -11.99 -1.89 21.51
N GLU A 230 -10.67 -1.74 21.61
CA GLU A 230 -9.87 -2.14 22.79
C GLU A 230 -10.42 -1.55 24.07
N LYS A 231 -10.62 -0.21 24.08
CA LYS A 231 -11.14 0.52 25.23
C LYS A 231 -12.55 0.08 25.62
N ALA A 232 -13.36 -0.30 24.66
CA ALA A 232 -14.74 -0.76 24.87
C ALA A 232 -14.85 -2.25 25.21
N GLY A 233 -13.77 -3.03 25.08
CA GLY A 233 -13.77 -4.47 25.30
C GLY A 233 -14.55 -5.25 24.23
N VAL A 234 -14.61 -4.72 22.99
CA VAL A 234 -15.16 -5.40 21.81
C VAL A 234 -14.05 -5.79 20.85
N LEU A 235 -14.34 -6.62 19.85
CA LEU A 235 -13.35 -7.13 18.92
C LEU A 235 -13.15 -6.19 17.73
N ALA A 236 -11.97 -6.29 17.09
CA ALA A 236 -11.65 -5.51 15.90
C ALA A 236 -10.78 -6.28 14.90
N PHE A 237 -10.85 -5.85 13.65
CA PHE A 237 -9.93 -6.25 12.59
C PHE A 237 -9.07 -5.06 12.16
N GLY A 238 -7.78 -5.32 11.96
CA GLY A 238 -6.86 -4.31 11.40
C GLY A 238 -7.02 -4.16 9.88
N GLN A 239 -6.56 -3.00 9.39
CA GLN A 239 -6.64 -2.59 7.99
C GLN A 239 -5.26 -2.19 7.49
N ALA A 240 -4.92 -2.67 6.29
CA ALA A 240 -3.70 -2.44 5.53
C ALA A 240 -2.41 -2.98 6.19
N SER A 241 -2.27 -2.90 7.51
CA SER A 241 -1.12 -3.41 8.26
C SER A 241 -1.55 -4.17 9.51
N ASN A 242 -0.61 -4.87 10.15
CA ASN A 242 -0.84 -5.48 11.46
C ASN A 242 -1.01 -4.40 12.54
N GLN A 243 -2.22 -4.26 13.06
CA GLN A 243 -2.57 -3.27 14.08
C GLN A 243 -2.61 -3.85 15.52
N GLU A 244 -2.17 -5.08 15.73
CA GLU A 244 -2.19 -5.76 17.04
C GLU A 244 -1.55 -4.92 18.15
N ALA A 245 -0.45 -4.23 17.88
CA ALA A 245 0.26 -3.40 18.87
C ALA A 245 -0.61 -2.26 19.44
N PHE A 246 -1.66 -1.83 18.74
CA PHE A 246 -2.54 -0.73 19.16
C PHE A 246 -3.79 -1.19 19.89
N CYS A 247 -4.13 -2.47 19.80
CA CYS A 247 -5.33 -3.04 20.40
C CYS A 247 -5.18 -4.55 20.67
N PRO A 248 -4.21 -4.95 21.53
CA PRO A 248 -3.78 -6.33 21.68
C PRO A 248 -4.87 -7.30 22.19
N ASN A 249 -5.90 -6.79 22.89
CA ASN A 249 -7.00 -7.61 23.37
C ASN A 249 -8.23 -7.57 22.44
N ALA A 250 -8.39 -6.54 21.61
CA ALA A 250 -9.48 -6.43 20.64
C ALA A 250 -9.12 -7.04 19.29
N HIS A 251 -7.84 -7.01 18.91
CA HIS A 251 -7.37 -7.41 17.59
C HIS A 251 -7.52 -8.90 17.35
N MET A 252 -8.21 -9.28 16.27
CA MET A 252 -8.32 -10.67 15.84
C MET A 252 -7.30 -11.03 14.76
N THR A 253 -7.23 -10.26 13.72
CA THR A 253 -6.25 -10.32 12.62
C THR A 253 -6.36 -9.04 11.80
N SER A 254 -5.38 -8.78 10.93
CA SER A 254 -5.41 -7.69 9.94
C SER A 254 -5.37 -8.24 8.53
N ILE A 255 -5.93 -7.47 7.58
CA ILE A 255 -5.63 -7.63 6.15
C ILE A 255 -4.41 -6.77 5.88
N GLU A 256 -3.33 -7.36 5.41
CA GLU A 256 -2.07 -6.66 5.15
C GLU A 256 -1.86 -6.48 3.64
N ASP A 257 -1.39 -5.29 3.26
CA ASP A 257 -1.15 -4.90 1.87
C ASP A 257 0.35 -4.98 1.58
N ILE A 258 0.78 -5.93 0.75
CA ILE A 258 2.19 -6.22 0.52
C ILE A 258 2.63 -5.63 -0.83
N TRP A 259 3.03 -4.36 -0.83
CA TRP A 259 3.42 -3.62 -2.05
C TRP A 259 4.86 -3.82 -2.48
N GLY A 260 5.75 -4.20 -1.57
CA GLY A 260 7.20 -4.22 -1.78
C GLY A 260 7.67 -4.98 -3.02
N PRO A 261 7.30 -6.26 -3.21
CA PRO A 261 7.70 -7.04 -4.38
C PRO A 261 7.22 -6.42 -5.70
N TYR A 262 6.00 -5.87 -5.71
CA TYR A 262 5.47 -5.16 -6.88
C TYR A 262 6.29 -3.91 -7.21
N TYR A 263 6.59 -3.08 -6.23
CA TYR A 263 7.38 -1.86 -6.42
C TYR A 263 8.79 -2.17 -6.91
N ALA A 264 9.44 -3.17 -6.32
CA ALA A 264 10.75 -3.61 -6.75
C ALA A 264 10.75 -4.10 -8.20
N ALA A 265 9.75 -4.86 -8.61
CA ALA A 265 9.61 -5.34 -9.99
C ALA A 265 9.39 -4.20 -10.99
N LYS A 266 8.55 -3.22 -10.65
CA LYS A 266 8.29 -2.06 -11.53
C LYS A 266 9.49 -1.13 -11.65
N ALA A 267 10.15 -0.84 -10.54
CA ALA A 267 11.39 -0.05 -10.56
C ALA A 267 12.52 -0.76 -11.31
N GLN A 268 12.67 -2.09 -11.14
CA GLN A 268 13.64 -2.87 -11.91
C GLN A 268 13.34 -2.81 -13.41
N ALA A 269 12.07 -2.90 -13.81
CA ALA A 269 11.68 -2.78 -15.21
C ALA A 269 12.03 -1.39 -15.79
N VAL A 270 11.98 -0.31 -14.98
CA VAL A 270 12.44 1.01 -15.40
C VAL A 270 13.97 1.05 -15.53
N VAL A 271 14.71 0.43 -14.60
CA VAL A 271 16.18 0.31 -14.69
C VAL A 271 16.59 -0.43 -15.96
N ASP A 272 15.89 -1.53 -16.29
CA ASP A 272 16.18 -2.37 -17.45
C ASP A 272 15.63 -1.81 -18.77
N GLY A 273 14.82 -0.73 -18.74
CA GLY A 273 14.15 -0.18 -19.91
C GLY A 273 13.05 -1.07 -20.49
N THR A 274 12.50 -1.99 -19.70
CA THR A 274 11.47 -2.96 -20.11
C THR A 274 10.08 -2.63 -19.57
N TRP A 275 9.94 -1.51 -18.85
CA TRP A 275 8.66 -1.11 -18.29
C TRP A 275 7.61 -0.87 -19.40
N ASN A 276 6.42 -1.37 -19.18
CA ASN A 276 5.25 -1.13 -20.03
C ASN A 276 4.01 -0.86 -19.18
N SER A 277 3.05 -0.13 -19.74
CA SER A 277 1.77 0.13 -19.10
C SER A 277 0.93 -1.14 -19.06
N GLU A 278 0.43 -1.47 -17.87
CA GLU A 278 -0.45 -2.62 -17.64
C GLU A 278 -1.44 -2.38 -16.51
N ASP A 279 -2.40 -3.30 -16.33
CA ASP A 279 -3.31 -3.35 -15.21
C ASP A 279 -2.96 -4.55 -14.32
N THR A 280 -2.49 -4.27 -13.11
CA THR A 280 -2.15 -5.31 -12.14
C THR A 280 -3.23 -5.41 -11.08
N TRP A 281 -3.81 -6.61 -10.90
CA TRP A 281 -4.79 -6.88 -9.85
C TRP A 281 -4.52 -8.22 -9.21
N GLN A 282 -3.74 -8.21 -8.13
CA GLN A 282 -3.20 -9.38 -7.44
C GLN A 282 -3.84 -9.57 -6.07
N GLY A 283 -3.75 -10.78 -5.51
CA GLY A 283 -4.34 -11.14 -4.23
C GLY A 283 -3.45 -12.08 -3.41
N PHE A 284 -4.05 -12.95 -2.59
CA PHE A 284 -3.32 -13.92 -1.76
C PHE A 284 -2.39 -14.82 -2.57
N LYS A 285 -2.88 -15.31 -3.70
CA LYS A 285 -2.10 -16.22 -4.56
C LYS A 285 -0.78 -15.59 -5.03
N ASP A 286 -0.80 -14.28 -5.18
CA ASP A 286 0.31 -13.51 -5.75
C ASP A 286 1.16 -12.84 -4.65
N GLY A 287 0.75 -12.97 -3.37
CA GLY A 287 1.44 -12.37 -2.23
C GLY A 287 1.24 -10.87 -2.08
N MET A 288 0.24 -10.25 -2.75
CA MET A 288 -0.05 -8.83 -2.62
C MET A 288 -1.03 -8.53 -1.47
N VAL A 289 -1.72 -9.55 -0.98
CA VAL A 289 -2.57 -9.49 0.22
C VAL A 289 -2.14 -10.63 1.14
N GLU A 290 -1.98 -10.32 2.42
CA GLU A 290 -1.70 -11.30 3.46
C GLU A 290 -2.65 -11.08 4.66
N MET A 291 -2.69 -12.07 5.54
CA MET A 291 -3.37 -11.94 6.84
C MET A 291 -2.33 -11.98 7.93
N SER A 292 -2.38 -11.04 8.88
CA SER A 292 -1.55 -11.16 10.09
C SER A 292 -1.94 -12.41 10.89
N PRO A 293 -1.00 -12.95 11.68
CA PRO A 293 -1.30 -14.04 12.60
C PRO A 293 -2.51 -13.71 13.49
N VAL A 294 -3.36 -14.69 13.75
CA VAL A 294 -4.47 -14.54 14.69
C VAL A 294 -3.88 -14.42 16.11
N SER A 295 -4.27 -13.40 16.87
CA SER A 295 -3.80 -13.23 18.24
C SER A 295 -4.19 -14.44 19.10
N TYR A 296 -3.21 -15.09 19.73
CA TYR A 296 -3.38 -16.29 20.56
C TYR A 296 -4.29 -16.08 21.78
N THR A 297 -4.49 -14.83 22.21
CA THR A 297 -5.33 -14.50 23.37
C THR A 297 -6.78 -14.89 23.16
N HIS A 298 -7.29 -14.86 21.92
CA HIS A 298 -8.68 -15.20 21.58
C HIS A 298 -8.91 -16.68 21.39
N LEU A 299 -7.91 -17.46 20.94
CA LEU A 299 -8.03 -18.91 20.77
C LEU A 299 -8.18 -19.65 22.11
N ARG A 300 -7.49 -19.23 23.17
CA ARG A 300 -7.57 -19.84 24.49
C ARG A 300 -8.94 -19.65 25.19
N ALA A 301 -9.61 -18.53 24.95
CA ALA A 301 -10.92 -18.27 25.56
C ALA A 301 -12.01 -19.22 25.05
N HIS A 302 -11.90 -19.74 23.82
CA HIS A 302 -12.85 -20.69 23.26
C HIS A 302 -12.58 -22.16 23.61
N GLU A 303 -11.32 -22.54 23.90
CA GLU A 303 -10.98 -23.89 24.32
C GLU A 303 -11.41 -24.17 25.76
N THR A 304 -11.38 -23.15 26.64
CA THR A 304 -11.80 -23.29 28.04
C THR A 304 -13.33 -23.35 28.26
N GLN A 305 -14.14 -23.02 27.25
CA GLN A 305 -15.61 -23.13 27.32
C GLN A 305 -16.16 -24.47 26.80
N ARG A 306 -15.31 -25.38 26.32
CA ARG A 306 -15.71 -26.71 25.81
C ARG A 306 -15.38 -27.88 26.74
N ASN A 307 -14.84 -27.62 27.95
CA ASN A 307 -14.57 -28.64 28.98
C ASN A 307 -15.50 -28.50 30.18
#